data_ebc155726867f13ad6dc5a57634d9f02
#
_entry.id   ebc155726867f13ad6dc5a57634d9f02
#
_cell.length_a   1.000
_cell.length_b   1.000
_cell.length_c   1.000
_cell.angle_alpha   90.00
_cell.angle_beta   90.00
_cell.angle_gamma   90.00
#
_symmetry.space_group_name_H-M   'P 1'
#
loop_
_entity.id
_entity.type
_entity.pdbx_description
1 polymer ?
#
loop_
_entity_poly.entity_id
_entity_poly.type
_entity_poly.pdbx_seq_one_letter_code
_entity_poly.pdbx_strand_id
1 'polypeptide(L)'
;MKGNFFIKKLFKYILYILPGIVVYILLPYLEVIEGKTMLMITTRLCVAYIIGCILFAINAFLLIFRSRPMKGLIQIFQVILFFIGGIIIVSVLINKSPTTLFAGLGASAAILMLVFKDTILGFVAGVQLSANDMLRIGDWIQLSDGTANGIVQEITLNTVKIQNWDNTISTIPPYTLVNTTYKNWRGMQESGGRSVDKSIKLDMNT
;
A
#
# COMPACT_ATOMS: atom_id res chain seq x y z
N MET A 1 0.96 -0.47 -38.40
CA MET A 1 0.45 0.91 -38.33
C MET A 1 0.56 1.58 -36.93
N LYS A 2 0.52 0.86 -35.81
CA LYS A 2 0.64 1.47 -34.45
C LYS A 2 2.03 2.06 -34.13
N GLY A 3 3.12 1.47 -34.63
CA GLY A 3 4.48 1.94 -34.35
C GLY A 3 4.77 3.38 -34.82
N ASN A 4 4.32 3.73 -36.01
CA ASN A 4 4.53 5.08 -36.57
C ASN A 4 3.81 6.20 -35.79
N PHE A 5 2.68 5.90 -35.16
CA PHE A 5 1.96 6.86 -34.32
C PHE A 5 2.72 7.17 -33.04
N PHE A 6 3.28 6.13 -32.39
CA PHE A 6 4.05 6.29 -31.15
C PHE A 6 5.40 6.99 -31.39
N ILE A 7 6.10 6.64 -32.49
CA ILE A 7 7.36 7.30 -32.88
C ILE A 7 7.13 8.80 -33.12
N LYS A 8 6.04 9.17 -33.82
CA LYS A 8 5.67 10.59 -34.00
C LYS A 8 5.39 11.28 -32.67
N LYS A 9 4.74 10.60 -31.72
CA LYS A 9 4.46 11.14 -30.40
C LYS A 9 5.74 11.32 -29.56
N LEU A 10 6.64 10.36 -29.60
CA LEU A 10 7.97 10.44 -28.95
C LEU A 10 8.78 11.59 -29.52
N PHE A 11 8.84 11.70 -30.85
CA PHE A 11 9.55 12.79 -31.56
C PHE A 11 8.98 14.17 -31.19
N LYS A 12 7.67 14.28 -31.03
CA LYS A 12 7.02 15.51 -30.58
C LYS A 12 7.48 15.93 -29.17
N TYR A 13 7.62 14.99 -28.21
CA TYR A 13 8.12 15.33 -26.88
C TYR A 13 9.60 15.70 -26.88
N ILE A 14 10.41 15.03 -27.71
CA ILE A 14 11.82 15.42 -27.90
C ILE A 14 11.90 16.84 -28.46
N LEU A 15 11.05 17.21 -29.41
CA LEU A 15 10.98 18.54 -29.96
C LEU A 15 10.58 19.60 -28.93
N TYR A 16 9.73 19.27 -27.96
CA TYR A 16 9.36 20.18 -26.87
C TYR A 16 10.50 20.43 -25.86
N ILE A 17 11.51 19.58 -25.78
CA ILE A 17 12.69 19.80 -24.94
C ILE A 17 13.58 20.90 -25.52
N LEU A 18 13.64 21.04 -26.85
CA LEU A 18 14.48 22.00 -27.54
C LEU A 18 14.33 23.46 -27.08
N PRO A 19 13.11 24.05 -26.98
CA PRO A 19 12.97 25.42 -26.51
C PRO A 19 13.46 25.61 -25.08
N GLY A 20 13.24 24.63 -24.20
CA GLY A 20 13.74 24.66 -22.81
C GLY A 20 15.27 24.68 -22.76
N ILE A 21 15.93 23.87 -23.59
CA ILE A 21 17.42 23.86 -23.70
C ILE A 21 17.93 25.17 -24.25
N VAL A 22 17.32 25.72 -25.31
CA VAL A 22 17.69 26.99 -25.91
C VAL A 22 17.58 28.13 -24.90
N VAL A 23 16.48 28.21 -24.17
CA VAL A 23 16.29 29.21 -23.12
C VAL A 23 17.35 29.03 -22.02
N TYR A 24 17.59 27.79 -21.56
CA TYR A 24 18.60 27.50 -20.54
C TYR A 24 20.02 27.92 -20.94
N ILE A 25 20.41 27.75 -22.23
CA ILE A 25 21.70 28.16 -22.75
C ILE A 25 21.80 29.68 -22.89
N LEU A 26 20.68 30.37 -23.21
CA LEU A 26 20.64 31.81 -23.38
C LEU A 26 20.55 32.57 -22.04
N LEU A 27 20.09 31.95 -20.98
CA LEU A 27 19.94 32.57 -19.67
C LEU A 27 21.21 33.26 -19.14
N PRO A 28 22.43 32.69 -19.22
CA PRO A 28 23.65 33.36 -18.76
C PRO A 28 23.95 34.66 -19.51
N TYR A 29 23.53 34.78 -20.76
CA TYR A 29 23.73 36.00 -21.56
C TYR A 29 22.75 37.11 -21.18
N LEU A 30 21.64 36.78 -20.50
CA LEU A 30 20.66 37.73 -20.01
C LEU A 30 21.01 38.24 -18.59
N GLU A 31 22.05 37.73 -17.96
CA GLU A 31 22.49 38.09 -16.59
C GLU A 31 22.82 39.59 -16.47
N VAL A 32 23.18 40.23 -17.58
CA VAL A 32 23.48 41.67 -17.65
C VAL A 32 22.23 42.55 -17.51
N ILE A 33 21.03 42.02 -17.77
CA ILE A 33 19.79 42.77 -17.91
C ILE A 33 18.87 42.55 -16.70
N GLU A 34 18.89 41.36 -16.08
CA GLU A 34 18.00 40.95 -14.97
C GLU A 34 18.78 40.71 -13.67
N GLY A 35 18.21 41.15 -12.54
CA GLY A 35 18.81 40.91 -11.22
C GLY A 35 19.01 39.42 -10.92
N LYS A 36 20.08 39.10 -10.17
CA LYS A 36 20.51 37.74 -9.79
C LYS A 36 19.35 36.80 -9.32
N THR A 37 18.36 37.37 -8.66
CA THR A 37 17.23 36.62 -8.09
C THR A 37 16.26 36.13 -9.18
N MET A 38 15.95 36.98 -10.16
CA MET A 38 15.10 36.62 -11.31
C MET A 38 15.73 35.54 -12.16
N LEU A 39 17.05 35.67 -12.43
CA LEU A 39 17.79 34.67 -13.18
C LEU A 39 17.76 33.30 -12.51
N MET A 40 17.94 33.21 -11.19
CA MET A 40 17.86 31.96 -10.44
C MET A 40 16.48 31.30 -10.53
N ILE A 41 15.40 32.10 -10.42
CA ILE A 41 14.03 31.57 -10.52
C ILE A 41 13.77 31.04 -11.94
N THR A 42 14.14 31.82 -12.95
CA THR A 42 13.95 31.45 -14.35
C THR A 42 14.74 30.18 -14.72
N THR A 43 15.97 30.06 -14.24
CA THR A 43 16.79 28.85 -14.44
C THR A 43 16.12 27.61 -13.83
N ARG A 44 15.59 27.70 -12.60
CA ARG A 44 14.89 26.58 -11.95
C ARG A 44 13.63 26.19 -12.70
N LEU A 45 12.86 27.16 -13.19
CA LEU A 45 11.66 26.91 -13.99
C LEU A 45 12.01 26.20 -15.31
N CYS A 46 13.09 26.64 -15.99
CA CYS A 46 13.57 25.97 -17.21
C CYS A 46 14.01 24.53 -16.95
N VAL A 47 14.77 24.29 -15.89
CA VAL A 47 15.20 22.92 -15.51
C VAL A 47 13.99 22.05 -15.17
N ALA A 48 13.03 22.57 -14.38
CA ALA A 48 11.80 21.85 -14.06
C ALA A 48 10.99 21.51 -15.32
N TYR A 49 10.89 22.45 -16.27
CA TYR A 49 10.25 22.22 -17.57
C TYR A 49 10.93 21.10 -18.38
N ILE A 50 12.28 21.14 -18.47
CA ILE A 50 13.07 20.11 -19.17
C ILE A 50 12.83 18.72 -18.54
N ILE A 51 12.88 18.63 -17.21
CA ILE A 51 12.59 17.37 -16.48
C ILE A 51 11.18 16.89 -16.80
N GLY A 52 10.18 17.78 -16.77
CA GLY A 52 8.81 17.45 -17.16
C GLY A 52 8.70 16.87 -18.58
N CYS A 53 9.35 17.50 -19.55
CA CYS A 53 9.38 17.00 -20.93
C CYS A 53 10.05 15.61 -21.03
N ILE A 54 11.14 15.38 -20.30
CA ILE A 54 11.80 14.07 -20.23
C ILE A 54 10.88 13.01 -19.65
N LEU A 55 10.17 13.29 -18.56
CA LEU A 55 9.21 12.38 -17.96
C LEU A 55 8.11 12.00 -18.94
N PHE A 56 7.56 12.97 -19.66
CA PHE A 56 6.54 12.69 -20.69
C PHE A 56 7.12 11.90 -21.88
N ALA A 57 8.37 12.12 -22.26
CA ALA A 57 9.04 11.34 -23.31
C ALA A 57 9.23 9.88 -22.88
N ILE A 58 9.69 9.65 -21.63
CA ILE A 58 9.82 8.30 -21.05
C ILE A 58 8.45 7.62 -20.97
N ASN A 59 7.42 8.34 -20.51
CA ASN A 59 6.06 7.81 -20.48
C ASN A 59 5.57 7.42 -21.89
N ALA A 60 5.81 8.25 -22.90
CA ALA A 60 5.47 7.93 -24.29
C ALA A 60 6.21 6.69 -24.80
N PHE A 61 7.48 6.51 -24.41
CA PHE A 61 8.25 5.30 -24.70
C PHE A 61 7.65 4.05 -24.03
N LEU A 62 7.29 4.12 -22.75
CA LEU A 62 6.64 3.03 -22.02
C LEU A 62 5.33 2.60 -22.69
N LEU A 63 4.58 3.52 -23.29
CA LEU A 63 3.35 3.22 -24.01
C LEU A 63 3.56 2.34 -25.26
N ILE A 64 4.78 2.28 -25.84
CA ILE A 64 5.11 1.39 -26.95
C ILE A 64 4.96 -0.09 -26.53
N PHE A 65 5.36 -0.41 -25.30
CA PHE A 65 5.30 -1.77 -24.75
C PHE A 65 3.93 -2.15 -24.17
N ARG A 66 2.91 -1.29 -24.29
CA ARG A 66 1.58 -1.49 -23.75
C ARG A 66 0.78 -2.54 -24.54
N SER A 67 1.17 -3.81 -24.47
CA SER A 67 0.37 -4.96 -24.90
C SER A 67 -0.69 -5.33 -23.85
N ARG A 68 -1.72 -6.07 -24.24
CA ARG A 68 -2.83 -6.45 -23.31
C ARG A 68 -2.35 -7.10 -22.00
N PRO A 69 -1.41 -8.09 -21.99
CA PRO A 69 -0.96 -8.71 -20.76
C PRO A 69 -0.10 -7.77 -19.88
N MET A 70 0.55 -6.74 -20.47
CA MET A 70 1.50 -5.87 -19.79
C MET A 70 0.90 -4.55 -19.28
N LYS A 71 -0.38 -4.30 -19.51
CA LYS A 71 -1.02 -3.01 -19.17
C LYS A 71 -0.87 -2.63 -17.71
N GLY A 72 -1.13 -3.59 -16.80
CA GLY A 72 -1.08 -3.35 -15.36
C GLY A 72 0.35 -3.01 -14.88
N LEU A 73 1.35 -3.75 -15.35
CA LEU A 73 2.75 -3.51 -15.01
C LEU A 73 3.21 -2.12 -15.48
N ILE A 74 2.91 -1.77 -16.73
CA ILE A 74 3.27 -0.45 -17.29
C ILE A 74 2.59 0.68 -16.50
N GLN A 75 1.34 0.49 -16.07
CA GLN A 75 0.64 1.49 -15.27
C GLN A 75 1.31 1.71 -13.92
N ILE A 76 1.78 0.67 -13.25
CA ILE A 76 2.54 0.78 -12.00
C ILE A 76 3.84 1.57 -12.24
N PHE A 77 4.60 1.22 -13.29
CA PHE A 77 5.83 1.96 -13.64
C PHE A 77 5.56 3.43 -13.95
N GLN A 78 4.46 3.75 -14.62
CA GLN A 78 4.08 5.14 -14.89
C GLN A 78 3.78 5.91 -13.60
N VAL A 79 3.05 5.32 -12.65
CA VAL A 79 2.77 5.95 -11.34
C VAL A 79 4.07 6.23 -10.59
N ILE A 80 4.97 5.26 -10.52
CA ILE A 80 6.29 5.42 -9.86
C ILE A 80 7.11 6.49 -10.56
N LEU A 81 7.18 6.48 -11.89
CA LEU A 81 7.91 7.47 -12.69
C LEU A 81 7.45 8.89 -12.41
N PHE A 82 6.12 9.13 -12.44
CA PHE A 82 5.57 10.46 -12.19
C PHE A 82 5.71 10.88 -10.73
N PHE A 83 5.63 9.95 -9.77
CA PHE A 83 5.85 10.22 -8.36
C PHE A 83 7.29 10.68 -8.09
N ILE A 84 8.28 9.90 -8.54
CA ILE A 84 9.70 10.25 -8.40
C ILE A 84 10.02 11.54 -9.16
N GLY A 85 9.56 11.64 -10.39
CA GLY A 85 9.77 12.83 -11.23
C GLY A 85 9.15 14.08 -10.63
N GLY A 86 7.96 13.97 -10.04
CA GLY A 86 7.32 15.07 -9.33
C GLY A 86 8.14 15.56 -8.14
N ILE A 87 8.70 14.65 -7.33
CA ILE A 87 9.59 15.03 -6.22
C ILE A 87 10.85 15.73 -6.72
N ILE A 88 11.45 15.25 -7.83
CA ILE A 88 12.62 15.89 -8.41
C ILE A 88 12.29 17.31 -8.91
N ILE A 89 11.14 17.51 -9.56
CA ILE A 89 10.70 18.83 -10.03
C ILE A 89 10.51 19.77 -8.82
N VAL A 90 9.81 19.32 -7.77
CA VAL A 90 9.60 20.10 -6.54
C VAL A 90 10.95 20.46 -5.91
N SER A 91 11.90 19.49 -5.84
CA SER A 91 13.23 19.71 -5.28
C SER A 91 14.00 20.82 -5.99
N VAL A 92 13.94 20.84 -7.32
CA VAL A 92 14.55 21.90 -8.14
C VAL A 92 13.91 23.26 -7.88
N LEU A 93 12.58 23.32 -7.81
CA LEU A 93 11.84 24.58 -7.58
C LEU A 93 12.15 25.19 -6.21
N ILE A 94 12.19 24.36 -5.14
CA ILE A 94 12.48 24.85 -3.77
C ILE A 94 13.96 24.91 -3.44
N ASN A 95 14.85 24.56 -4.38
CA ASN A 95 16.31 24.53 -4.20
C ASN A 95 16.77 23.61 -3.04
N LYS A 96 16.19 22.44 -2.92
CA LYS A 96 16.55 21.42 -1.93
C LYS A 96 16.98 20.16 -2.64
N SER A 97 17.82 19.34 -2.01
CA SER A 97 18.19 18.06 -2.61
C SER A 97 16.99 17.11 -2.66
N PRO A 98 16.84 16.31 -3.74
CA PRO A 98 15.79 15.29 -3.78
C PRO A 98 15.88 14.31 -2.62
N THR A 99 17.10 13.97 -2.18
CA THR A 99 17.33 13.06 -1.04
C THR A 99 16.73 13.58 0.26
N THR A 100 16.82 14.91 0.50
CA THR A 100 16.20 15.53 1.69
C THR A 100 14.68 15.40 1.66
N LEU A 101 14.06 15.58 0.48
CA LEU A 101 12.61 15.42 0.33
C LEU A 101 12.19 13.96 0.51
N PHE A 102 12.91 13.02 -0.09
CA PHE A 102 12.65 11.60 0.11
C PHE A 102 12.81 11.17 1.57
N ALA A 103 13.85 11.67 2.27
CA ALA A 103 14.03 11.40 3.68
C ALA A 103 12.88 11.92 4.53
N GLY A 104 12.42 13.16 4.28
CA GLY A 104 11.28 13.75 4.96
C GLY A 104 9.97 12.99 4.71
N LEU A 105 9.68 12.65 3.44
CA LEU A 105 8.51 11.86 3.08
C LEU A 105 8.57 10.45 3.68
N GLY A 106 9.74 9.80 3.66
CA GLY A 106 9.94 8.48 4.24
C GLY A 106 9.73 8.47 5.75
N ALA A 107 10.28 9.47 6.46
CA ALA A 107 10.06 9.63 7.90
C ALA A 107 8.58 9.85 8.23
N SER A 108 7.89 10.72 7.47
CA SER A 108 6.46 10.94 7.65
C SER A 108 5.63 9.68 7.37
N ALA A 109 5.96 8.94 6.31
CA ALA A 109 5.30 7.68 5.99
C ALA A 109 5.51 6.62 7.08
N ALA A 110 6.72 6.53 7.67
CA ALA A 110 7.01 5.61 8.75
C ALA A 110 6.17 5.93 10.01
N ILE A 111 6.03 7.20 10.35
CA ILE A 111 5.18 7.63 11.47
C ILE A 111 3.72 7.29 11.21
N LEU A 112 3.21 7.59 10.00
CA LEU A 112 1.84 7.23 9.62
C LEU A 112 1.61 5.72 9.67
N MET A 113 2.56 4.93 9.15
CA MET A 113 2.48 3.48 9.20
C MET A 113 2.46 2.96 10.64
N LEU A 114 3.22 3.58 11.56
CA LEU A 114 3.20 3.21 12.98
C LEU A 114 1.84 3.52 13.63
N VAL A 115 1.25 4.68 13.32
CA VAL A 115 -0.07 5.08 13.85
C VAL A 115 -1.19 4.15 13.36
N PHE A 116 -1.13 3.74 12.09
CA PHE A 116 -2.17 2.88 11.49
C PHE A 116 -1.85 1.38 11.55
N LYS A 117 -0.74 0.99 12.16
CA LYS A 117 -0.28 -0.41 12.23
C LYS A 117 -1.38 -1.38 12.64
N ASP A 118 -2.03 -1.12 13.77
CA ASP A 118 -3.01 -2.04 14.33
C ASP A 118 -4.29 -2.09 13.47
N THR A 119 -4.67 -0.96 12.88
CA THR A 119 -5.79 -0.90 11.93
C THR A 119 -5.52 -1.73 10.68
N ILE A 120 -4.30 -1.63 10.13
CA ILE A 120 -3.89 -2.41 8.95
C ILE A 120 -3.84 -3.90 9.29
N LEU A 121 -3.26 -4.27 10.44
CA LEU A 121 -3.21 -5.66 10.90
C LEU A 121 -4.62 -6.22 11.13
N GLY A 122 -5.51 -5.46 11.74
CA GLY A 122 -6.91 -5.85 11.92
C GLY A 122 -7.64 -6.09 10.59
N PHE A 123 -7.47 -5.18 9.64
CA PHE A 123 -8.04 -5.30 8.30
C PHE A 123 -7.53 -6.55 7.57
N VAL A 124 -6.22 -6.74 7.51
CA VAL A 124 -5.59 -7.88 6.83
C VAL A 124 -6.04 -9.20 7.47
N ALA A 125 -6.07 -9.27 8.81
CA ALA A 125 -6.52 -10.44 9.54
C ALA A 125 -8.02 -10.72 9.30
N GLY A 126 -8.87 -9.69 9.27
CA GLY A 126 -10.30 -9.83 8.96
C GLY A 126 -10.51 -10.42 7.55
N VAL A 127 -9.75 -9.94 6.56
CA VAL A 127 -9.76 -10.50 5.20
C VAL A 127 -9.28 -11.95 5.20
N GLN A 128 -8.21 -12.30 5.93
CA GLN A 128 -7.70 -13.66 6.03
C GLN A 128 -8.71 -14.62 6.66
N LEU A 129 -9.34 -14.22 7.76
CA LEU A 129 -10.37 -15.04 8.43
C LEU A 129 -11.53 -15.36 7.49
N SER A 130 -11.97 -14.38 6.72
CA SER A 130 -13.07 -14.52 5.75
C SER A 130 -12.65 -15.30 4.49
N ALA A 131 -11.52 -14.96 3.89
CA ALA A 131 -11.07 -15.57 2.63
C ALA A 131 -10.68 -17.05 2.78
N ASN A 132 -10.13 -17.41 3.94
CA ASN A 132 -9.74 -18.79 4.25
C ASN A 132 -10.84 -19.56 5.00
N ASP A 133 -12.02 -18.98 5.17
CA ASP A 133 -13.15 -19.59 5.88
C ASP A 133 -12.79 -20.11 7.28
N MET A 134 -11.89 -19.39 7.95
CA MET A 134 -11.39 -19.78 9.27
C MET A 134 -12.44 -19.56 10.37
N LEU A 135 -13.34 -18.56 10.18
CA LEU A 135 -14.33 -18.18 11.16
C LEU A 135 -15.60 -17.70 10.48
N ARG A 136 -16.77 -18.16 10.97
CA ARG A 136 -18.10 -17.72 10.56
C ARG A 136 -18.92 -17.24 11.76
N ILE A 137 -19.88 -16.37 11.49
CA ILE A 137 -20.91 -16.04 12.49
C ILE A 137 -21.67 -17.31 12.83
N GLY A 138 -21.88 -17.56 14.13
CA GLY A 138 -22.51 -18.77 14.64
C GLY A 138 -21.53 -19.90 15.02
N ASP A 139 -20.24 -19.79 14.66
CA ASP A 139 -19.24 -20.77 15.10
C ASP A 139 -19.06 -20.74 16.62
N TRP A 140 -18.96 -21.94 17.20
CA TRP A 140 -18.47 -22.06 18.57
C TRP A 140 -16.96 -22.13 18.56
N ILE A 141 -16.31 -21.14 19.18
CA ILE A 141 -14.86 -21.10 19.32
C ILE A 141 -14.44 -21.02 20.78
N GLN A 142 -13.25 -21.54 21.03
CA GLN A 142 -12.60 -21.51 22.33
C GLN A 142 -11.14 -21.09 22.15
N LEU A 143 -10.74 -19.97 22.75
CA LEU A 143 -9.36 -19.53 22.79
C LEU A 143 -8.54 -20.36 23.78
N SER A 144 -7.28 -20.58 23.46
CA SER A 144 -6.38 -21.43 24.27
C SER A 144 -6.07 -20.82 25.64
N ASP A 145 -6.14 -19.50 25.77
CA ASP A 145 -5.93 -18.76 27.01
C ASP A 145 -7.17 -18.67 27.91
N GLY A 146 -8.31 -19.20 27.45
CA GLY A 146 -9.58 -19.19 28.17
C GLY A 146 -10.30 -17.83 28.21
N THR A 147 -9.80 -16.81 27.53
CA THR A 147 -10.41 -15.46 27.52
C THR A 147 -11.72 -15.40 26.77
N ALA A 148 -11.98 -16.35 25.89
CA ALA A 148 -13.27 -16.50 25.20
C ALA A 148 -13.59 -17.98 24.96
N ASN A 149 -14.84 -18.35 25.27
CA ASN A 149 -15.42 -19.67 24.98
C ASN A 149 -16.93 -19.52 24.75
N GLY A 150 -17.32 -19.46 23.47
CA GLY A 150 -18.71 -19.17 23.14
C GLY A 150 -18.97 -19.07 21.63
N ILE A 151 -20.11 -18.48 21.32
CA ILE A 151 -20.59 -18.35 19.92
C ILE A 151 -20.22 -17.01 19.35
N VAL A 152 -19.69 -17.02 18.12
CA VAL A 152 -19.36 -15.81 17.35
C VAL A 152 -20.66 -15.12 16.95
N GLN A 153 -20.87 -13.91 17.45
CA GLN A 153 -22.06 -13.11 17.17
C GLN A 153 -21.87 -12.17 15.97
N GLU A 154 -20.69 -11.58 15.88
CA GLU A 154 -20.43 -10.55 14.89
C GLU A 154 -18.95 -10.56 14.49
N ILE A 155 -18.69 -10.39 13.22
CA ILE A 155 -17.36 -10.22 12.66
C ILE A 155 -17.35 -8.88 11.90
N THR A 156 -16.57 -7.92 12.41
CA THR A 156 -16.32 -6.65 11.74
C THR A 156 -14.87 -6.55 11.29
N LEU A 157 -14.51 -5.46 10.63
CA LEU A 157 -13.16 -5.23 10.12
C LEU A 157 -12.08 -5.29 11.22
N ASN A 158 -12.39 -4.79 12.41
CA ASN A 158 -11.45 -4.61 13.51
C ASN A 158 -11.80 -5.39 14.77
N THR A 159 -12.97 -6.03 14.81
CA THR A 159 -13.43 -6.73 16.02
C THR A 159 -14.23 -7.97 15.69
N VAL A 160 -14.06 -9.01 16.51
CA VAL A 160 -14.91 -10.20 16.57
C VAL A 160 -15.56 -10.23 17.94
N LYS A 161 -16.89 -10.29 17.99
CA LYS A 161 -17.65 -10.42 19.23
C LYS A 161 -18.06 -11.87 19.45
N ILE A 162 -17.75 -12.38 20.62
CA ILE A 162 -18.05 -13.76 21.03
C ILE A 162 -18.93 -13.69 22.28
N GLN A 163 -20.08 -14.29 22.21
CA GLN A 163 -20.94 -14.48 23.39
C GLN A 163 -20.51 -15.74 24.12
N ASN A 164 -19.95 -15.57 25.30
CA ASN A 164 -19.53 -16.66 26.17
C ASN A 164 -20.73 -17.38 26.78
N TRP A 165 -20.51 -18.58 27.33
CA TRP A 165 -21.54 -19.38 27.94
C TRP A 165 -22.11 -18.78 29.24
N ASP A 166 -21.40 -17.86 29.87
CA ASP A 166 -21.83 -17.06 31.01
C ASP A 166 -22.63 -15.80 30.62
N ASN A 167 -23.00 -15.67 29.34
CA ASN A 167 -23.65 -14.51 28.73
C ASN A 167 -22.80 -13.23 28.68
N THR A 168 -21.52 -13.27 29.01
CA THR A 168 -20.61 -12.14 28.77
C THR A 168 -20.23 -12.06 27.31
N ILE A 169 -19.82 -10.86 26.84
CA ILE A 169 -19.35 -10.65 25.46
C ILE A 169 -17.86 -10.36 25.50
N SER A 170 -17.07 -11.25 24.89
CA SER A 170 -15.66 -11.01 24.63
C SER A 170 -15.50 -10.35 23.28
N THR A 171 -14.78 -9.22 23.25
CA THR A 171 -14.44 -8.49 22.01
C THR A 171 -12.96 -8.67 21.72
N ILE A 172 -12.63 -9.30 20.58
CA ILE A 172 -11.28 -9.71 20.24
C ILE A 172 -10.89 -9.10 18.87
N PRO A 173 -9.71 -8.50 18.75
CA PRO A 173 -9.20 -8.08 17.45
C PRO A 173 -9.00 -9.29 16.50
N PRO A 174 -9.37 -9.20 15.21
CA PRO A 174 -9.20 -10.29 14.25
C PRO A 174 -7.76 -10.80 14.17
N TYR A 175 -6.76 -9.92 14.29
CA TYR A 175 -5.35 -10.31 14.23
C TYR A 175 -4.94 -11.26 15.36
N THR A 176 -5.59 -11.18 16.52
CA THR A 176 -5.36 -12.11 17.63
C THR A 176 -5.76 -13.53 17.23
N LEU A 177 -6.91 -13.69 16.56
CA LEU A 177 -7.39 -15.00 16.10
C LEU A 177 -6.51 -15.59 15.00
N VAL A 178 -5.87 -14.76 14.17
CA VAL A 178 -4.92 -15.24 13.15
C VAL A 178 -3.57 -15.64 13.76
N ASN A 179 -3.12 -14.94 14.81
CA ASN A 179 -1.80 -15.13 15.42
C ASN A 179 -1.79 -16.11 16.61
N THR A 180 -2.96 -16.47 17.15
CA THR A 180 -3.05 -17.40 18.28
C THR A 180 -3.80 -18.66 17.89
N THR A 181 -3.59 -19.71 18.66
CA THR A 181 -4.33 -20.96 18.47
C THR A 181 -5.69 -20.88 19.15
N TYR A 182 -6.74 -21.20 18.44
CA TYR A 182 -8.08 -21.40 18.98
C TYR A 182 -8.69 -22.70 18.45
N LYS A 183 -9.61 -23.27 19.19
CA LYS A 183 -10.41 -24.43 18.75
C LYS A 183 -11.69 -23.91 18.12
N ASN A 184 -11.96 -24.32 16.88
CA ASN A 184 -13.27 -24.10 16.24
C ASN A 184 -14.05 -25.42 16.28
N TRP A 185 -15.17 -25.42 16.96
CA TRP A 185 -16.01 -26.61 17.15
C TRP A 185 -17.00 -26.86 16.00
N ARG A 186 -16.95 -26.07 14.92
CA ARG A 186 -17.75 -26.27 13.70
C ARG A 186 -17.63 -27.69 13.18
N GLY A 187 -16.41 -28.22 13.05
CA GLY A 187 -16.17 -29.57 12.56
C GLY A 187 -16.84 -30.65 13.41
N MET A 188 -16.95 -30.46 14.71
CA MET A 188 -17.70 -31.38 15.60
C MET A 188 -19.20 -31.31 15.30
N GLN A 189 -19.75 -30.11 15.08
CA GLN A 189 -21.19 -29.93 14.79
C GLN A 189 -21.53 -30.54 13.42
N GLU A 190 -20.69 -30.36 12.42
CA GLU A 190 -20.87 -30.88 11.05
C GLU A 190 -20.67 -32.41 10.96
N SER A 191 -19.81 -32.98 11.78
CA SER A 191 -19.54 -34.42 11.78
C SER A 191 -20.63 -35.28 12.46
N GLY A 192 -21.58 -34.65 13.16
CA GLY A 192 -22.66 -35.34 13.86
C GLY A 192 -22.19 -36.17 15.07
N GLY A 193 -20.94 -36.10 15.48
CA GLY A 193 -20.34 -36.86 16.57
C GLY A 193 -19.43 -36.01 17.45
N ARG A 194 -19.37 -36.33 18.75
CA ARG A 194 -18.47 -35.71 19.71
C ARG A 194 -17.55 -36.76 20.33
N SER A 195 -16.25 -36.51 20.38
CA SER A 195 -15.33 -37.31 21.19
C SER A 195 -15.63 -37.07 22.68
N VAL A 196 -15.87 -38.15 23.42
CA VAL A 196 -16.07 -38.14 24.87
C VAL A 196 -14.95 -38.96 25.49
N ASP A 197 -14.05 -38.31 26.20
CA ASP A 197 -13.02 -38.94 26.99
C ASP A 197 -13.44 -38.88 28.47
N LYS A 198 -13.74 -40.06 29.07
CA LYS A 198 -14.09 -40.22 30.48
C LYS A 198 -13.17 -41.25 31.11
N SER A 199 -12.44 -40.84 32.13
CA SER A 199 -11.66 -41.75 32.98
C SER A 199 -12.36 -42.01 34.29
N ILE A 200 -12.48 -43.29 34.69
CA ILE A 200 -12.92 -43.72 35.99
C ILE A 200 -11.68 -44.19 36.75
N LYS A 201 -11.37 -43.52 37.84
CA LYS A 201 -10.28 -43.97 38.73
C LYS A 201 -10.82 -45.09 39.61
N LEU A 202 -10.26 -46.30 39.46
CA LEU A 202 -10.53 -47.44 40.33
C LEU A 202 -9.40 -47.51 41.36
N ASP A 203 -9.78 -47.64 42.63
CA ASP A 203 -8.81 -47.94 43.69
C ASP A 203 -8.48 -49.42 43.63
N MET A 204 -7.20 -49.76 43.42
CA MET A 204 -6.71 -51.14 43.33
C MET A 204 -6.28 -51.71 44.66
N ASN A 205 -6.51 -51.04 45.77
CA ASN A 205 -6.11 -51.47 47.12
C ASN A 205 -7.28 -52.14 47.89
N THR A 206 -8.30 -52.67 47.20
CA THR A 206 -9.39 -53.49 47.81
C THR A 206 -9.25 -54.93 47.39
#